data_837db2d2a1fd365af1a59197ee11bfb3
#
_entry.id   837db2d2a1fd365af1a59197ee11bfb3
#
_cell.length_a   1.000
_cell.length_b   1.000
_cell.length_c   1.000
_cell.angle_alpha   90.00
_cell.angle_beta   90.00
_cell.angle_gamma   90.00
#
_symmetry.space_group_name_H-M   'P 1'
#
loop_
_entity.id
_entity.type
_entity.pdbx_description
1 polymer ?
#
loop_
_entity_poly.entity_id
_entity_poly.type
_entity_poly.pdbx_seq_one_letter_code
_entity_poly.pdbx_strand_id
1 'polypeptide(L)'
;MFIFLDTETTGNGPADRLCQLAFKTTEGLTVNELFNPGMPITIDAMCIHHITNEMVQNKAAFRDSPVRKQLSDLLNSTDNVMVAHNAAFDAEMLKKEGIEPKNVVCILKLTRFLDKEGVIPHYGLQYLRYYLDIRIEATPHTA
;
A
#
# COMPACT_ATOMS: atom_id res chain seq x y z
N MET A 1 -4.04 -16.12 -6.69
CA MET A 1 -4.89 -15.17 -5.94
C MET A 1 -4.33 -13.75 -6.09
N PHE A 2 -5.17 -12.71 -6.17
CA PHE A 2 -4.72 -11.32 -6.12
C PHE A 2 -4.77 -10.80 -4.68
N ILE A 3 -3.75 -9.99 -4.35
CA ILE A 3 -3.58 -9.33 -3.05
C ILE A 3 -3.48 -7.83 -3.34
N PHE A 4 -4.57 -7.11 -3.16
CA PHE A 4 -4.62 -5.65 -3.27
C PHE A 4 -4.00 -5.05 -2.01
N LEU A 5 -2.99 -4.21 -2.16
CA LEU A 5 -2.18 -3.73 -1.06
C LEU A 5 -1.90 -2.24 -1.19
N ASP A 6 -1.85 -1.58 -0.04
CA ASP A 6 -1.47 -0.18 0.11
C ASP A 6 -0.70 0.02 1.41
N THR A 7 0.27 0.94 1.41
CA THR A 7 1.10 1.26 2.58
C THR A 7 1.12 2.76 2.85
N GLU A 8 1.04 3.14 4.14
CA GLU A 8 1.36 4.49 4.58
C GLU A 8 2.67 4.49 5.37
N THR A 9 3.43 5.58 5.25
CA THR A 9 4.83 5.61 5.67
C THR A 9 5.17 6.89 6.41
N THR A 10 6.34 6.91 7.08
CA THR A 10 6.86 8.10 7.75
C THR A 10 7.29 9.21 6.78
N GLY A 11 7.47 8.87 5.52
CA GLY A 11 7.88 9.71 4.41
C GLY A 11 8.27 8.84 3.21
N ASN A 12 8.97 9.41 2.23
CA ASN A 12 9.33 8.72 0.99
C ASN A 12 10.84 8.57 0.77
N GLY A 13 11.63 8.85 1.78
CA GLY A 13 13.09 8.73 1.73
C GLY A 13 13.60 7.31 2.00
N PRO A 14 14.91 7.07 1.84
CA PRO A 14 15.50 5.75 2.02
C PRO A 14 15.44 5.24 3.47
N ALA A 15 15.39 6.14 4.46
CA ALA A 15 15.30 5.79 5.87
C ALA A 15 13.86 5.61 6.35
N ASP A 16 12.87 6.06 5.55
CA ASP A 16 11.47 6.03 5.95
C ASP A 16 10.90 4.61 6.06
N ARG A 17 9.95 4.46 6.97
CA ARG A 17 9.41 3.17 7.39
C ARG A 17 7.88 3.15 7.29
N LEU A 18 7.34 1.98 7.19
CA LEU A 18 5.91 1.69 7.16
C LEU A 18 5.27 2.01 8.53
N CYS A 19 4.14 2.74 8.50
CA CYS A 19 3.32 3.03 9.70
C CYS A 19 1.88 2.51 9.58
N GLN A 20 1.41 2.19 8.37
CA GLN A 20 0.15 1.47 8.15
C GLN A 20 0.31 0.49 6.99
N LEU A 21 -0.36 -0.63 7.09
CA LEU A 21 -0.52 -1.59 6.01
C LEU A 21 -1.99 -1.97 5.89
N ALA A 22 -2.51 -1.88 4.68
CA ALA A 22 -3.81 -2.45 4.34
C ALA A 22 -3.65 -3.43 3.17
N PHE A 23 -4.30 -4.58 3.26
CA PHE A 23 -4.44 -5.47 2.12
C PHE A 23 -5.75 -6.25 2.16
N LYS A 24 -6.21 -6.61 0.97
CA LYS A 24 -7.38 -7.46 0.77
C LYS A 24 -7.08 -8.50 -0.31
N THR A 25 -7.45 -9.74 -0.03
CA THR A 25 -7.30 -10.82 -1.01
C THR A 25 -8.61 -11.10 -1.74
N THR A 26 -8.51 -11.70 -2.93
CA THR A 26 -9.70 -12.18 -3.66
C THR A 26 -10.44 -13.31 -2.96
N GLU A 27 -9.83 -13.92 -1.94
CA GLU A 27 -10.43 -14.96 -1.10
C GLU A 27 -11.10 -14.41 0.17
N GLY A 28 -11.14 -13.08 0.33
CA GLY A 28 -11.90 -12.41 1.39
C GLY A 28 -11.12 -12.04 2.65
N LEU A 29 -9.83 -12.39 2.75
CA LEU A 29 -8.98 -11.90 3.84
C LEU A 29 -8.80 -10.38 3.71
N THR A 30 -9.02 -9.66 4.80
CA THR A 30 -8.83 -8.20 4.88
C THR A 30 -8.03 -7.86 6.12
N VAL A 31 -7.00 -7.04 5.94
CA VAL A 31 -6.17 -6.48 7.01
C VAL A 31 -6.08 -4.98 6.79
N ASN A 32 -6.17 -4.22 7.88
CA ASN A 32 -5.91 -2.78 7.90
C ASN A 32 -5.42 -2.41 9.30
N GLU A 33 -4.10 -2.24 9.46
CA GLU A 33 -3.48 -2.07 10.77
C GLU A 33 -2.41 -0.99 10.78
N LEU A 34 -2.34 -0.28 11.92
CA LEU A 34 -1.31 0.68 12.25
C LEU A 34 -0.15 0.01 12.98
N PHE A 35 1.06 0.46 12.69
CA PHE A 35 2.30 -0.03 13.28
C PHE A 35 3.18 1.12 13.77
N ASN A 36 3.95 0.86 14.83
CA ASN A 36 4.98 1.80 15.25
C ASN A 36 6.17 1.72 14.29
N PRO A 37 6.48 2.80 13.55
CA PRO A 37 7.59 2.79 12.60
C PRO A 37 8.97 2.88 13.27
N GLY A 38 9.03 3.13 14.59
CA GLY A 38 10.28 3.32 15.33
C GLY A 38 10.99 4.64 15.03
N MET A 39 10.33 5.56 14.34
CA MET A 39 10.83 6.89 14.01
C MET A 39 9.66 7.87 13.81
N PRO A 40 9.88 9.18 13.90
CA PRO A 40 8.82 10.17 13.71
C PRO A 40 8.25 10.14 12.29
N ILE A 41 6.93 10.26 12.19
CA ILE A 41 6.23 10.51 10.92
C ILE A 41 6.41 12.00 10.58
N THR A 42 6.80 12.30 9.34
CA THR A 42 6.99 13.67 8.89
C THR A 42 5.66 14.43 8.80
N ILE A 43 5.70 15.75 8.91
CA ILE A 43 4.50 16.59 8.75
C ILE A 43 3.91 16.41 7.35
N ASP A 44 4.75 16.34 6.31
CA ASP A 44 4.29 16.14 4.94
C ASP A 44 3.54 14.82 4.77
N ALA A 45 4.03 13.74 5.38
CA ALA A 45 3.35 12.45 5.38
C ALA A 45 2.01 12.52 6.14
N MET A 46 2.00 13.13 7.34
CA MET A 46 0.76 13.33 8.11
C MET A 46 -0.28 14.15 7.34
N CYS A 47 0.13 15.13 6.55
CA CYS A 47 -0.78 15.92 5.70
C CYS A 47 -1.45 15.07 4.61
N ILE A 48 -0.83 13.96 4.19
CA ILE A 48 -1.36 13.07 3.16
C ILE A 48 -2.31 12.03 3.78
N HIS A 49 -1.83 11.26 4.75
CA HIS A 49 -2.56 10.09 5.26
C HIS A 49 -3.21 10.30 6.65
N HIS A 50 -2.96 11.45 7.30
CA HIS A 50 -3.56 11.84 8.59
C HIS A 50 -3.23 10.91 9.78
N ILE A 51 -2.22 10.05 9.66
CA ILE A 51 -1.73 9.22 10.77
C ILE A 51 -0.70 10.01 11.53
N THR A 52 -0.95 10.24 12.83
CA THR A 52 -0.06 11.01 13.69
C THR A 52 0.89 10.11 14.50
N ASN A 53 1.97 10.70 15.01
CA ASN A 53 2.89 9.99 15.89
C ASN A 53 2.19 9.42 17.14
N GLU A 54 1.19 10.12 17.68
CA GLU A 54 0.41 9.66 18.82
C GLU A 54 -0.39 8.39 18.50
N MET A 55 -0.95 8.28 17.29
CA MET A 55 -1.74 7.12 16.88
C MET A 55 -0.92 5.82 16.81
N VAL A 56 0.38 5.92 16.56
CA VAL A 56 1.26 4.76 16.35
C VAL A 56 2.20 4.46 17.51
N GLN A 57 2.39 5.40 18.45
CA GLN A 57 3.39 5.29 19.53
C GLN A 57 3.28 4.03 20.40
N ASN A 58 2.03 3.56 20.62
CA ASN A 58 1.74 2.37 21.44
C ASN A 58 1.44 1.11 20.60
N LYS A 59 1.67 1.15 19.30
CA LYS A 59 1.49 0.00 18.42
C LYS A 59 2.75 -0.86 18.39
N ALA A 60 2.58 -2.14 18.07
CA ALA A 60 3.72 -3.02 17.78
C ALA A 60 4.44 -2.56 16.49
N ALA A 61 5.74 -2.84 16.38
CA ALA A 61 6.44 -2.69 15.12
C ALA A 61 5.94 -3.73 14.10
N PHE A 62 5.89 -3.36 12.83
CA PHE A 62 5.42 -4.28 11.78
C PHE A 62 6.23 -5.57 11.75
N ARG A 63 7.56 -5.47 11.91
CA ARG A 63 8.45 -6.65 11.87
C ARG A 63 8.16 -7.69 12.97
N ASP A 64 7.57 -7.26 14.08
CA ASP A 64 7.25 -8.11 15.23
C ASP A 64 5.77 -8.58 15.21
N SER A 65 5.01 -8.16 14.21
CA SER A 65 3.57 -8.45 14.11
C SER A 65 3.30 -9.77 13.39
N PRO A 66 2.20 -10.47 13.73
CA PRO A 66 1.77 -11.66 13.00
C PRO A 66 1.38 -11.32 11.55
N VAL A 67 0.96 -10.08 11.28
CA VAL A 67 0.61 -9.61 9.93
C VAL A 67 1.79 -9.67 9.00
N ARG A 68 3.01 -9.34 9.47
CA ARG A 68 4.23 -9.46 8.66
C ARG A 68 4.44 -10.90 8.17
N LYS A 69 4.32 -11.87 9.08
CA LYS A 69 4.49 -13.28 8.69
C LYS A 69 3.42 -13.71 7.70
N GLN A 70 2.17 -13.39 7.98
CA GLN A 70 1.04 -13.70 7.10
C GLN A 70 1.23 -13.13 5.70
N LEU A 71 1.58 -11.85 5.59
CA LEU A 71 1.82 -11.20 4.31
C LEU A 71 3.03 -11.79 3.58
N SER A 72 4.11 -12.08 4.32
CA SER A 72 5.31 -12.72 3.76
C SER A 72 4.98 -14.09 3.14
N ASP A 73 4.23 -14.91 3.85
CA ASP A 73 3.82 -16.25 3.37
C ASP A 73 2.97 -16.12 2.09
N LEU A 74 2.04 -15.15 2.05
CA LEU A 74 1.20 -14.87 0.88
C LEU A 74 2.01 -14.40 -0.33
N LEU A 75 2.92 -13.44 -0.15
CA LEU A 75 3.68 -12.83 -1.24
C LEU A 75 4.87 -13.67 -1.73
N ASN A 76 5.32 -14.64 -0.95
CA ASN A 76 6.33 -15.62 -1.36
C ASN A 76 5.78 -16.73 -2.28
N SER A 77 4.46 -16.89 -2.36
CA SER A 77 3.85 -17.85 -3.28
C SER A 77 3.92 -17.35 -4.73
N THR A 78 4.32 -18.21 -5.66
CA THR A 78 4.32 -17.92 -7.10
C THR A 78 2.92 -17.86 -7.70
N ASP A 79 1.91 -18.38 -7.01
CA ASP A 79 0.51 -18.36 -7.45
C ASP A 79 -0.23 -17.08 -7.05
N ASN A 80 0.42 -16.24 -6.24
CA ASN A 80 -0.14 -14.99 -5.75
C ASN A 80 0.49 -13.79 -6.45
N VAL A 81 -0.31 -12.74 -6.62
CA VAL A 81 0.08 -11.50 -7.28
C VAL A 81 -0.26 -10.31 -6.38
N MET A 82 0.74 -9.55 -5.99
CA MET A 82 0.55 -8.26 -5.34
C MET A 82 0.04 -7.25 -6.37
N VAL A 83 -1.02 -6.53 -6.04
CA VAL A 83 -1.60 -5.46 -6.85
C VAL A 83 -1.61 -4.17 -6.05
N ALA A 84 -0.94 -3.13 -6.53
CA ALA A 84 -0.90 -1.82 -5.88
C ALA A 84 -0.87 -0.70 -6.91
N HIS A 85 -1.23 0.52 -6.49
CA HIS A 85 -1.11 1.71 -7.32
C HIS A 85 0.25 2.36 -7.09
N ASN A 86 1.07 2.53 -8.14
CA ASN A 86 2.49 2.87 -8.01
C ASN A 86 3.28 1.82 -7.20
N ALA A 87 3.03 0.57 -7.47
CA ALA A 87 3.46 -0.60 -6.71
C ALA A 87 4.97 -0.68 -6.39
N ALA A 88 5.82 0.07 -7.11
CA ALA A 88 7.25 0.14 -6.82
C ALA A 88 7.53 0.74 -5.44
N PHE A 89 6.70 1.71 -5.01
CA PHE A 89 6.81 2.32 -3.69
C PHE A 89 6.50 1.32 -2.59
N ASP A 90 5.35 0.63 -2.68
CA ASP A 90 4.94 -0.36 -1.68
C ASP A 90 5.92 -1.54 -1.63
N ALA A 91 6.36 -2.03 -2.79
CA ALA A 91 7.33 -3.12 -2.86
C ALA A 91 8.68 -2.74 -2.19
N GLU A 92 9.13 -1.49 -2.35
CA GLU A 92 10.36 -1.00 -1.69
C GLU A 92 10.18 -0.91 -0.17
N MET A 93 9.02 -0.41 0.31
CA MET A 93 8.71 -0.38 1.74
C MET A 93 8.63 -1.78 2.35
N LEU A 94 8.01 -2.74 1.66
CA LEU A 94 7.97 -4.14 2.07
C LEU A 94 9.37 -4.77 2.10
N LYS A 95 10.23 -4.44 1.14
CA LYS A 95 11.61 -4.91 1.09
C LYS A 95 12.42 -4.46 2.31
N LYS A 96 12.23 -3.24 2.81
CA LYS A 96 12.83 -2.76 4.06
C LYS A 96 12.39 -3.59 5.27
N GLU A 97 11.22 -4.22 5.20
CA GLU A 97 10.69 -5.12 6.22
C GLU A 97 11.04 -6.61 5.95
N GLY A 98 11.85 -6.87 4.93
CA GLY A 98 12.31 -8.23 4.56
C GLY A 98 11.27 -9.04 3.79
N ILE A 99 10.37 -8.40 3.07
CA ILE A 99 9.36 -9.03 2.21
C ILE A 99 9.61 -8.63 0.76
N GLU A 100 9.86 -9.60 -0.11
CA GLU A 100 10.00 -9.39 -1.56
C GLU A 100 8.88 -10.12 -2.30
N PRO A 101 7.87 -9.40 -2.83
CA PRO A 101 6.80 -10.01 -3.61
C PRO A 101 7.34 -10.72 -4.85
N LYS A 102 6.89 -11.96 -5.10
CA LYS A 102 7.29 -12.74 -6.30
C LYS A 102 6.69 -12.18 -7.58
N ASN A 103 5.43 -11.77 -7.52
CA ASN A 103 4.71 -11.24 -8.67
C ASN A 103 4.04 -9.92 -8.27
N VAL A 104 4.20 -8.89 -9.11
CA VAL A 104 3.65 -7.56 -8.85
C VAL A 104 2.96 -7.02 -10.10
N VAL A 105 1.74 -6.52 -9.92
CA VAL A 105 1.02 -5.72 -10.90
C VAL A 105 0.87 -4.30 -10.38
N CYS A 106 1.34 -3.35 -11.17
CA CYS A 106 1.21 -1.93 -10.88
C CYS A 106 0.04 -1.34 -11.66
N ILE A 107 -1.01 -0.91 -10.95
CA ILE A 107 -2.22 -0.31 -11.55
C ILE A 107 -1.86 0.92 -12.40
N LEU A 108 -0.97 1.78 -11.89
CA LEU A 108 -0.51 2.96 -12.62
C LEU A 108 0.11 2.62 -13.98
N LYS A 109 1.00 1.62 -14.01
CA LYS A 109 1.65 1.17 -15.26
C LYS A 109 0.66 0.47 -16.18
N LEU A 110 -0.21 -0.36 -15.63
CA LEU A 110 -1.24 -1.08 -16.37
C LEU A 110 -2.21 -0.10 -17.04
N THR A 111 -2.68 0.92 -16.32
CA THR A 111 -3.60 1.91 -16.88
C THR A 111 -2.94 2.70 -18.01
N ARG A 112 -1.68 3.12 -17.84
CA ARG A 112 -0.91 3.79 -18.91
C ARG A 112 -0.71 2.90 -20.14
N PHE A 113 -0.49 1.61 -19.93
CA PHE A 113 -0.34 0.65 -21.03
C PHE A 113 -1.64 0.44 -21.80
N LEU A 114 -2.78 0.43 -21.10
CA LEU A 114 -4.10 0.27 -21.71
C LEU A 114 -4.59 1.54 -22.43
N ASP A 115 -4.22 2.71 -21.92
CA ASP A 115 -4.55 4.01 -22.52
C ASP A 115 -3.58 4.35 -23.65
N LYS A 116 -3.64 3.57 -24.75
CA LYS A 116 -2.72 3.70 -25.88
C LYS A 116 -2.81 5.04 -26.59
N GLU A 117 -3.97 5.68 -26.56
CA GLU A 117 -4.23 6.96 -27.21
C GLU A 117 -3.95 8.15 -26.28
N GLY A 118 -3.64 7.93 -25.00
CA GLY A 118 -3.34 8.96 -24.03
C GLY A 118 -4.52 9.89 -23.73
N VAL A 119 -5.73 9.33 -23.73
CA VAL A 119 -6.97 10.10 -23.52
C VAL A 119 -7.30 10.35 -22.05
N ILE A 120 -6.68 9.59 -21.13
CA ILE A 120 -6.89 9.77 -19.70
C ILE A 120 -5.97 10.89 -19.18
N PRO A 121 -6.52 12.02 -18.68
CA PRO A 121 -5.72 13.18 -18.30
C PRO A 121 -4.77 12.93 -17.12
N HIS A 122 -5.18 12.09 -16.15
CA HIS A 122 -4.42 11.77 -14.94
C HIS A 122 -4.60 10.30 -14.54
N TYR A 123 -3.51 9.67 -14.10
CA TYR A 123 -3.51 8.26 -13.71
C TYR A 123 -3.51 8.04 -12.19
N GLY A 124 -3.77 9.08 -11.39
CA GLY A 124 -3.97 8.95 -9.95
C GLY A 124 -5.21 8.12 -9.64
N LEU A 125 -5.14 7.27 -8.59
CA LEU A 125 -6.19 6.30 -8.29
C LEU A 125 -7.57 6.96 -8.08
N GLN A 126 -7.63 8.08 -7.35
CA GLN A 126 -8.88 8.81 -7.14
C GLN A 126 -9.40 9.46 -8.42
N TYR A 127 -8.51 9.95 -9.30
CA TYR A 127 -8.93 10.46 -10.59
C TYR A 127 -9.54 9.35 -11.45
N LEU A 128 -8.87 8.21 -11.55
CA LEU A 128 -9.37 7.04 -12.29
C LEU A 128 -10.71 6.55 -11.76
N ARG A 129 -10.90 6.55 -10.44
CA ARG A 129 -12.17 6.19 -9.81
C ARG A 129 -13.34 7.01 -10.37
N TYR A 130 -13.21 8.33 -10.39
CA TYR A 130 -14.28 9.21 -10.88
C TYR A 130 -14.37 9.23 -12.39
N TYR A 131 -13.24 9.22 -13.09
CA TYR A 131 -13.20 9.19 -14.54
C TYR A 131 -13.87 7.94 -15.13
N LEU A 132 -13.71 6.79 -14.48
CA LEU A 132 -14.31 5.50 -14.87
C LEU A 132 -15.67 5.24 -14.21
N ASP A 133 -16.26 6.19 -13.51
CA ASP A 133 -17.52 6.07 -12.74
C ASP A 133 -17.55 4.86 -11.79
N ILE A 134 -16.40 4.54 -11.16
CA ILE A 134 -16.30 3.46 -10.18
C ILE A 134 -16.86 3.95 -8.84
N ARG A 135 -18.01 3.41 -8.45
CA ARG A 135 -18.69 3.75 -7.19
C ARG A 135 -18.27 2.78 -6.09
N ILE A 136 -17.61 3.31 -5.09
CA ILE A 136 -17.22 2.58 -3.88
C ILE A 136 -17.54 3.42 -2.65
N GLU A 137 -17.97 2.77 -1.58
CA GLU A 137 -18.08 3.38 -0.26
C GLU A 137 -16.72 3.33 0.43
N ALA A 138 -15.84 4.28 0.11
CA ALA A 138 -14.54 4.41 0.75
C ALA A 138 -14.16 5.88 0.87
N THR A 139 -13.54 6.22 1.99
CA THR A 139 -12.91 7.53 2.20
C THR A 139 -11.49 7.52 1.62
N PRO A 140 -11.07 8.58 0.93
CA PRO A 140 -9.67 8.73 0.50
C PRO A 140 -8.72 8.70 1.70
N HIS A 141 -7.52 8.14 1.50
CA HIS A 141 -6.45 8.09 2.51
C HIS A 141 -6.82 7.40 3.84
N THR A 142 -7.72 6.45 3.78
CA THR A 142 -7.82 5.39 4.77
C THR A 142 -7.37 4.12 4.09
N ALA A 143 -6.18 3.71 4.38
CA ALA A 143 -5.58 2.51 3.78
C ALA A 143 -6.40 1.25 4.10
#